data_acc7c3116b1e6957d8bac388463bd4a4
#
_entry.id   acc7c3116b1e6957d8bac388463bd4a4
#
_cell.length_a   1.000
_cell.length_b   1.000
_cell.length_c   1.000
_cell.angle_alpha   90.00
_cell.angle_beta   90.00
_cell.angle_gamma   90.00
#
_symmetry.space_group_name_H-M   'P 1'
#
loop_
_entity.id
_entity.type
_entity.pdbx_description
1 polymer ?
#
loop_
_entity_poly.entity_id
_entity_poly.type
_entity_poly.pdbx_seq_one_letter_code
_entity_poly.pdbx_strand_id
1 'polypeptide(L)'
;MRKYRVYNDKIINIKNEEDGYMKVKKAGKILLNVQNKQIGLVYRENKKDYSFPKGHLEKGETLQECAVRETEEETMRANHLLINKEVCILKYTTEVNKDIECYMYISIDDGNTEKNIDLIDRENLKWINYEDVGDVLSYENLKELWEKIKEPIKSILNNNGIFTPANLTDLGICPTCYDKENNRCLYGDISEELLFENDIFECFLVTNPRANGHTIISTKKHYKDMMEVPEDLCSKIFIFAKKMMNILKKTYNSESVYLCTMCDGPMNHFHIQLIPRYSFEQRGSKNFVKPRKEYVYNKEKIEQIRKLLN
;
A
#
# COMPACT_ATOMS: atom_id res chain seq x y z
N MET A 1 -19.72 -39.34 2.19
CA MET A 1 -20.83 -38.76 1.41
C MET A 1 -20.64 -37.24 1.42
N ARG A 2 -20.38 -36.63 0.29
CA ARG A 2 -20.24 -35.18 0.16
C ARG A 2 -21.65 -34.58 0.18
N LYS A 3 -21.96 -33.74 1.18
CA LYS A 3 -23.21 -32.97 1.23
C LYS A 3 -23.04 -31.68 0.46
N TYR A 4 -23.81 -31.48 -0.60
CA TYR A 4 -23.94 -30.24 -1.33
C TYR A 4 -25.26 -29.56 -0.92
N ARG A 5 -25.27 -28.26 -0.68
CA ARG A 5 -26.48 -27.43 -0.65
C ARG A 5 -26.36 -26.41 -1.76
N VAL A 6 -27.38 -26.36 -2.58
CA VAL A 6 -27.53 -25.35 -3.65
C VAL A 6 -28.25 -24.15 -3.03
N TYR A 7 -27.65 -22.97 -3.09
CA TYR A 7 -28.30 -21.70 -2.86
C TYR A 7 -28.04 -20.85 -4.10
N ASN A 8 -29.09 -20.41 -4.78
CA ASN A 8 -29.06 -19.63 -6.01
C ASN A 8 -28.13 -20.22 -7.10
N ASP A 9 -28.32 -21.49 -7.44
CA ASP A 9 -27.62 -22.23 -8.51
C ASP A 9 -26.07 -22.22 -8.50
N LYS A 10 -25.44 -21.76 -7.42
CA LYS A 10 -23.97 -21.79 -7.25
C LYS A 10 -23.56 -22.87 -6.25
N ILE A 11 -22.68 -23.80 -6.68
CA ILE A 11 -22.17 -24.89 -5.86
C ILE A 11 -21.03 -24.36 -4.95
N ILE A 12 -21.26 -24.37 -3.63
CA ILE A 12 -20.24 -24.01 -2.64
C ILE A 12 -19.56 -25.30 -2.12
N ASN A 13 -18.27 -25.42 -2.32
CA ASN A 13 -17.46 -26.50 -1.77
C ASN A 13 -17.22 -26.32 -0.28
N ILE A 14 -17.70 -27.25 0.54
CA ILE A 14 -17.45 -27.30 1.98
C ILE A 14 -16.17 -28.13 2.22
N LYS A 15 -15.10 -27.52 2.69
CA LYS A 15 -13.98 -28.21 3.32
C LYS A 15 -13.59 -27.49 4.61
N ASN A 16 -13.50 -28.30 5.66
CA ASN A 16 -13.07 -28.10 7.04
C ASN A 16 -14.16 -27.66 8.02
N GLU A 17 -14.84 -28.67 8.60
CA GLU A 17 -15.54 -28.59 9.86
C GLU A 17 -14.51 -28.83 10.98
N GLU A 18 -14.06 -27.74 11.62
CA GLU A 18 -13.68 -27.73 13.03
C GLU A 18 -14.36 -26.47 13.61
N ASP A 19 -15.24 -26.66 14.58
CA ASP A 19 -16.03 -25.65 15.31
C ASP A 19 -17.35 -25.13 14.71
N GLY A 20 -18.09 -25.84 13.90
CA GLY A 20 -19.50 -25.52 13.62
C GLY A 20 -19.80 -24.23 12.86
N TYR A 21 -18.82 -23.40 12.55
CA TYR A 21 -18.94 -22.13 11.80
C TYR A 21 -18.35 -22.26 10.40
N MET A 22 -19.10 -21.83 9.41
CA MET A 22 -18.64 -21.83 8.02
C MET A 22 -17.90 -20.50 7.73
N LYS A 23 -16.57 -20.54 7.57
CA LYS A 23 -15.78 -19.38 7.17
C LYS A 23 -16.01 -19.04 5.71
N VAL A 24 -16.44 -17.82 5.43
CA VAL A 24 -16.73 -17.32 4.08
C VAL A 24 -15.88 -16.08 3.82
N LYS A 25 -15.13 -16.09 2.71
CA LYS A 25 -14.40 -14.91 2.26
C LYS A 25 -15.23 -14.11 1.26
N LYS A 26 -15.18 -12.80 1.43
CA LYS A 26 -15.76 -11.80 0.53
C LYS A 26 -14.71 -10.76 0.18
N ALA A 27 -14.92 -10.08 -0.93
CA ALA A 27 -14.17 -8.87 -1.23
C ALA A 27 -15.10 -7.76 -1.72
N GLY A 28 -14.72 -6.52 -1.49
CA GLY A 28 -15.50 -5.37 -1.87
C GLY A 28 -14.65 -4.11 -1.99
N LYS A 29 -15.28 -3.01 -2.37
CA LYS A 29 -14.58 -1.77 -2.69
C LYS A 29 -15.26 -0.53 -2.13
N ILE A 30 -14.41 0.45 -1.82
CA ILE A 30 -14.78 1.85 -1.71
C ILE A 30 -14.57 2.43 -3.12
N LEU A 31 -15.65 2.58 -3.88
CA LEU A 31 -15.62 3.04 -5.27
C LEU A 31 -15.64 4.56 -5.32
N LEU A 32 -14.58 5.17 -5.84
CA LEU A 32 -14.39 6.62 -5.89
C LEU A 32 -14.76 7.18 -7.27
N ASN A 33 -15.69 8.12 -7.31
CA ASN A 33 -15.85 9.06 -8.42
C ASN A 33 -15.04 10.32 -8.10
N VAL A 34 -13.83 10.36 -8.60
CA VAL A 34 -12.86 11.43 -8.29
C VAL A 34 -13.32 12.78 -8.83
N GLN A 35 -13.93 12.81 -10.02
CA GLN A 35 -14.36 14.05 -10.67
C GLN A 35 -15.45 14.77 -9.85
N ASN A 36 -16.42 14.01 -9.32
CA ASN A 36 -17.55 14.55 -8.59
C ASN A 36 -17.37 14.51 -7.08
N LYS A 37 -16.25 13.97 -6.58
CA LYS A 37 -15.96 13.76 -5.15
C LYS A 37 -17.06 12.95 -4.45
N GLN A 38 -17.49 11.88 -5.09
CA GLN A 38 -18.57 11.01 -4.63
C GLN A 38 -18.06 9.58 -4.40
N ILE A 39 -18.78 8.86 -3.56
CA ILE A 39 -18.55 7.45 -3.25
C ILE A 39 -19.73 6.63 -3.77
N GLY A 40 -19.42 5.56 -4.49
CA GLY A 40 -20.41 4.61 -4.98
C GLY A 40 -20.87 3.68 -3.86
N LEU A 41 -22.14 3.76 -3.50
CA LEU A 41 -22.83 2.83 -2.61
C LEU A 41 -23.88 2.05 -3.39
N VAL A 42 -24.14 0.82 -2.99
CA VAL A 42 -25.23 0.02 -3.52
C VAL A 42 -26.43 0.10 -2.57
N TYR A 43 -27.60 0.38 -3.14
CA TYR A 43 -28.88 0.36 -2.43
C TYR A 43 -29.64 -0.91 -2.75
N ARG A 44 -30.00 -1.68 -1.73
CA ARG A 44 -30.77 -2.91 -1.85
C ARG A 44 -32.24 -2.67 -1.53
N GLU A 45 -33.08 -2.67 -2.56
CA GLU A 45 -34.52 -2.41 -2.44
C GLU A 45 -35.19 -3.36 -1.43
N ASN A 46 -34.82 -4.64 -1.44
CA ASN A 46 -35.44 -5.66 -0.58
C ASN A 46 -35.13 -5.45 0.91
N LYS A 47 -34.00 -4.83 1.24
CA LYS A 47 -33.54 -4.60 2.63
C LYS A 47 -33.65 -3.14 3.03
N LYS A 48 -33.85 -2.26 2.07
CA LYS A 48 -33.85 -0.79 2.24
C LYS A 48 -32.58 -0.29 2.92
N ASP A 49 -31.43 -0.82 2.52
CA ASP A 49 -30.14 -0.53 3.11
C ASP A 49 -29.09 -0.11 2.08
N TYR A 50 -28.07 0.59 2.58
CA TYR A 50 -26.91 1.03 1.82
C TYR A 50 -25.65 0.33 2.30
N SER A 51 -24.85 -0.14 1.35
CA SER A 51 -23.53 -0.71 1.65
C SER A 51 -22.51 -0.40 0.54
N PHE A 52 -21.22 -0.62 0.82
CA PHE A 52 -20.24 -0.69 -0.24
C PHE A 52 -20.47 -1.94 -1.11
N PRO A 53 -20.21 -1.88 -2.44
CA PRO A 53 -20.28 -3.05 -3.31
C PRO A 53 -19.29 -4.14 -2.83
N LYS A 54 -19.77 -5.39 -2.72
CA LYS A 54 -19.00 -6.54 -2.23
C LYS A 54 -19.72 -7.86 -2.41
N GLY A 55 -19.01 -8.90 -2.68
CA GLY A 55 -19.60 -10.22 -2.76
C GLY A 55 -18.65 -11.36 -2.47
N HIS A 56 -19.04 -12.56 -2.87
CA HIS A 56 -18.38 -13.80 -2.48
C HIS A 56 -17.18 -14.13 -3.36
N LEU A 57 -16.09 -14.57 -2.73
CA LEU A 57 -14.93 -15.10 -3.45
C LEU A 57 -15.30 -16.40 -4.19
N GLU A 58 -15.04 -16.45 -5.49
CA GLU A 58 -15.25 -17.62 -6.32
C GLU A 58 -14.01 -18.52 -6.36
N LYS A 59 -14.20 -19.76 -6.82
CA LYS A 59 -13.11 -20.74 -6.88
C LYS A 59 -12.09 -20.36 -7.95
N GLY A 60 -10.84 -20.19 -7.53
CA GLY A 60 -9.72 -19.86 -8.42
C GLY A 60 -9.51 -18.36 -8.62
N GLU A 61 -10.35 -17.54 -8.02
CA GLU A 61 -10.29 -16.09 -8.06
C GLU A 61 -9.43 -15.55 -6.89
N THR A 62 -8.68 -14.51 -7.12
CA THR A 62 -8.01 -13.74 -6.06
C THR A 62 -9.00 -12.78 -5.38
N LEU A 63 -8.68 -12.30 -4.20
CA LEU A 63 -9.52 -11.31 -3.50
C LEU A 63 -9.64 -10.00 -4.30
N GLN A 64 -8.60 -9.61 -5.01
CA GLN A 64 -8.59 -8.43 -5.87
C GLN A 64 -9.52 -8.60 -7.08
N GLU A 65 -9.44 -9.73 -7.77
CA GLU A 65 -10.33 -10.07 -8.89
C GLU A 65 -11.79 -10.12 -8.43
N CYS A 66 -12.07 -10.77 -7.31
CA CYS A 66 -13.38 -10.79 -6.68
C CYS A 66 -13.90 -9.36 -6.41
N ALA A 67 -13.10 -8.49 -5.81
CA ALA A 67 -13.51 -7.12 -5.53
C ALA A 67 -13.84 -6.33 -6.81
N VAL A 68 -13.05 -6.53 -7.90
CA VAL A 68 -13.33 -5.89 -9.20
C VAL A 68 -14.61 -6.42 -9.81
N ARG A 69 -14.76 -7.73 -9.91
CA ARG A 69 -15.94 -8.38 -10.49
C ARG A 69 -17.23 -8.02 -9.75
N GLU A 70 -17.27 -8.19 -8.43
CA GLU A 70 -18.47 -7.90 -7.64
C GLU A 70 -18.88 -6.43 -7.71
N THR A 71 -17.90 -5.52 -7.72
CA THR A 71 -18.22 -4.09 -7.91
C THR A 71 -18.83 -3.84 -9.29
N GLU A 72 -18.28 -4.46 -10.34
CA GLU A 72 -18.78 -4.31 -11.70
C GLU A 72 -20.17 -4.92 -11.85
N GLU A 73 -20.42 -6.11 -11.29
CA GLU A 73 -21.71 -6.80 -11.30
C GLU A 73 -22.80 -6.01 -10.55
N GLU A 74 -22.50 -5.55 -9.32
CA GLU A 74 -23.48 -4.82 -8.50
C GLU A 74 -23.77 -3.40 -9.01
N THR A 75 -22.79 -2.74 -9.65
CA THR A 75 -22.89 -1.31 -9.97
C THR A 75 -22.95 -0.98 -11.46
N MET A 76 -22.68 -1.91 -12.36
CA MET A 76 -22.51 -1.68 -13.80
C MET A 76 -21.39 -0.68 -14.13
N ARG A 77 -20.36 -0.57 -13.25
CA ARG A 77 -19.25 0.35 -13.44
C ARG A 77 -17.95 -0.41 -13.65
N ALA A 78 -17.27 -0.12 -14.76
CA ALA A 78 -15.88 -0.48 -14.93
C ALA A 78 -15.05 0.24 -13.86
N ASN A 79 -14.06 -0.45 -13.32
CA ASN A 79 -13.28 0.10 -12.22
C ASN A 79 -11.92 -0.60 -12.12
N HIS A 80 -10.93 0.12 -11.61
CA HIS A 80 -9.63 -0.46 -11.31
C HIS A 80 -9.24 -0.22 -9.84
N LEU A 81 -8.44 -1.13 -9.29
CA LEU A 81 -7.89 -0.97 -7.95
C LEU A 81 -6.89 0.18 -7.94
N LEU A 82 -7.05 1.10 -7.01
CA LEU A 82 -6.08 2.16 -6.76
C LEU A 82 -4.86 1.62 -5.99
N ILE A 83 -5.08 0.56 -5.19
CA ILE A 83 -4.06 -0.17 -4.43
C ILE A 83 -4.39 -1.65 -4.43
N ASN A 84 -3.39 -2.52 -4.66
CA ASN A 84 -3.54 -3.98 -4.64
C ASN A 84 -3.59 -4.57 -3.21
N LYS A 85 -3.59 -3.74 -2.17
CA LYS A 85 -3.71 -4.14 -0.76
C LYS A 85 -5.05 -3.70 -0.19
N GLU A 86 -5.65 -4.55 0.61
CA GLU A 86 -6.86 -4.20 1.37
C GLU A 86 -6.56 -3.09 2.40
N VAL A 87 -7.50 -2.16 2.53
CA VAL A 87 -7.44 -1.09 3.55
C VAL A 87 -8.10 -1.51 4.86
N CYS A 88 -8.93 -2.55 4.82
CA CYS A 88 -9.58 -3.12 5.99
C CYS A 88 -10.05 -4.55 5.72
N ILE A 89 -10.08 -5.38 6.77
CA ILE A 89 -10.77 -6.66 6.78
C ILE A 89 -11.92 -6.56 7.77
N LEU A 90 -13.16 -6.55 7.26
CA LEU A 90 -14.36 -6.59 8.08
C LEU A 90 -14.64 -8.02 8.50
N LYS A 91 -14.77 -8.27 9.81
CA LYS A 91 -15.12 -9.57 10.37
C LYS A 91 -16.46 -9.47 11.05
N TYR A 92 -17.40 -10.33 10.67
CA TYR A 92 -18.72 -10.38 11.28
C TYR A 92 -19.37 -11.75 11.08
N THR A 93 -20.27 -12.11 11.99
CA THR A 93 -21.07 -13.34 11.90
C THR A 93 -22.46 -13.00 11.40
N THR A 94 -22.96 -13.77 10.44
CA THR A 94 -24.34 -13.61 9.94
C THR A 94 -25.35 -14.30 10.86
N GLU A 95 -26.63 -13.94 10.73
CA GLU A 95 -27.75 -14.57 11.45
C GLU A 95 -27.83 -16.10 11.27
N VAL A 96 -27.24 -16.62 10.19
CA VAL A 96 -27.16 -18.06 9.90
C VAL A 96 -25.82 -18.67 10.29
N ASN A 97 -25.12 -18.10 11.28
CA ASN A 97 -23.86 -18.58 11.84
C ASN A 97 -22.75 -18.80 10.80
N LYS A 98 -22.60 -17.88 9.86
CA LYS A 98 -21.46 -17.83 8.94
C LYS A 98 -20.50 -16.74 9.37
N ASP A 99 -19.27 -17.09 9.61
CA ASP A 99 -18.19 -16.13 9.85
C ASP A 99 -17.70 -15.57 8.51
N ILE A 100 -17.85 -14.26 8.34
CA ILE A 100 -17.47 -13.53 7.14
C ILE A 100 -16.18 -12.78 7.40
N GLU A 101 -15.22 -12.95 6.49
CA GLU A 101 -14.06 -12.07 6.34
C GLU A 101 -14.22 -11.33 5.01
N CYS A 102 -14.49 -10.03 5.05
CA CYS A 102 -14.66 -9.19 3.87
C CYS A 102 -13.47 -8.24 3.72
N TYR A 103 -12.71 -8.42 2.66
CA TYR A 103 -11.51 -7.65 2.32
C TYR A 103 -11.92 -6.43 1.50
N MET A 104 -11.70 -5.23 2.04
CA MET A 104 -12.11 -3.97 1.43
C MET A 104 -10.93 -3.27 0.75
N TYR A 105 -11.12 -2.88 -0.50
CA TYR A 105 -10.13 -2.18 -1.33
C TYR A 105 -10.63 -0.79 -1.71
N ILE A 106 -9.72 0.06 -2.21
CA ILE A 106 -10.08 1.34 -2.82
C ILE A 106 -9.95 1.22 -4.33
N SER A 107 -10.94 1.72 -5.07
CA SER A 107 -10.91 1.76 -6.53
C SER A 107 -11.43 3.07 -7.09
N ILE A 108 -10.99 3.36 -8.31
CA ILE A 108 -11.51 4.47 -9.11
C ILE A 108 -12.55 3.94 -10.09
N ASP A 109 -13.59 4.73 -10.28
CA ASP A 109 -14.64 4.54 -11.27
C ASP A 109 -14.10 4.91 -12.67
N ASP A 110 -14.16 3.96 -13.61
CA ASP A 110 -13.71 4.12 -15.00
C ASP A 110 -14.87 4.37 -15.97
N GLY A 111 -16.07 4.53 -15.46
CA GLY A 111 -17.26 4.71 -16.27
C GLY A 111 -18.14 3.46 -16.34
N ASN A 112 -19.03 3.43 -17.30
CA ASN A 112 -19.93 2.29 -17.49
C ASN A 112 -19.15 1.08 -18.00
N THR A 113 -19.49 -0.12 -17.49
CA THR A 113 -18.93 -1.36 -18.04
C THR A 113 -19.52 -1.65 -19.41
N GLU A 114 -18.72 -2.25 -20.30
CA GLU A 114 -19.16 -2.79 -21.58
C GLU A 114 -19.61 -4.27 -21.47
N LYS A 115 -19.38 -4.89 -20.31
CA LYS A 115 -19.79 -6.27 -20.08
C LYS A 115 -21.29 -6.42 -19.99
N ASN A 116 -21.81 -7.50 -20.56
CA ASN A 116 -23.21 -7.87 -20.41
C ASN A 116 -23.40 -8.58 -19.06
N ILE A 117 -23.95 -7.87 -18.08
CA ILE A 117 -24.15 -8.34 -16.72
C ILE A 117 -25.64 -8.68 -16.54
N ASP A 118 -25.92 -9.85 -15.96
CA ASP A 118 -27.28 -10.26 -15.67
C ASP A 118 -27.95 -9.30 -14.69
N LEU A 119 -29.22 -8.93 -15.00
CA LEU A 119 -30.00 -8.02 -14.15
C LEU A 119 -30.23 -8.53 -12.72
N ILE A 120 -30.06 -9.84 -12.49
CA ILE A 120 -30.25 -10.48 -11.18
C ILE A 120 -29.14 -10.08 -10.20
N ASP A 121 -27.93 -9.85 -10.69
CA ASP A 121 -26.78 -9.48 -9.87
C ASP A 121 -26.64 -7.95 -9.69
N ARG A 122 -27.43 -7.19 -10.47
CA ARG A 122 -27.40 -5.74 -10.44
C ARG A 122 -28.12 -5.17 -9.22
N GLU A 123 -27.41 -4.35 -8.47
CA GLU A 123 -28.01 -3.53 -7.41
C GLU A 123 -28.15 -2.07 -7.87
N ASN A 124 -28.79 -1.23 -7.05
CA ASN A 124 -29.03 0.16 -7.39
C ASN A 124 -27.88 1.03 -6.92
N LEU A 125 -26.92 1.33 -7.80
CA LEU A 125 -25.83 2.25 -7.50
C LEU A 125 -26.37 3.65 -7.18
N LYS A 126 -25.90 4.21 -6.06
CA LYS A 126 -26.11 5.58 -5.64
C LYS A 126 -24.76 6.26 -5.43
N TRP A 127 -24.58 7.37 -6.10
CA TRP A 127 -23.43 8.25 -5.87
C TRP A 127 -23.74 9.19 -4.70
N ILE A 128 -23.00 9.03 -3.61
CA ILE A 128 -23.18 9.80 -2.37
C ILE A 128 -22.02 10.77 -2.24
N ASN A 129 -22.32 12.03 -1.93
CA ASN A 129 -21.27 12.99 -1.64
C ASN A 129 -20.42 12.48 -0.48
N TYR A 130 -19.12 12.68 -0.55
CA TYR A 130 -18.18 12.23 0.44
C TYR A 130 -18.61 12.52 1.89
N GLU A 131 -19.13 13.72 2.14
CA GLU A 131 -19.52 14.19 3.48
C GLU A 131 -20.72 13.43 4.06
N ASP A 132 -21.59 12.90 3.21
CA ASP A 132 -22.86 12.28 3.60
C ASP A 132 -22.75 10.75 3.77
N VAL A 133 -21.63 10.13 3.39
CA VAL A 133 -21.46 8.66 3.35
C VAL A 133 -21.69 8.01 4.71
N GLY A 134 -21.15 8.61 5.78
CA GLY A 134 -21.28 8.08 7.14
C GLY A 134 -22.74 8.01 7.62
N ASP A 135 -23.56 8.99 7.24
CA ASP A 135 -24.96 9.07 7.61
C ASP A 135 -25.84 8.10 6.80
N VAL A 136 -25.44 7.84 5.55
CA VAL A 136 -26.20 6.99 4.61
C VAL A 136 -25.92 5.50 4.84
N LEU A 137 -24.70 5.11 5.23
CA LEU A 137 -24.34 3.71 5.49
C LEU A 137 -25.26 3.09 6.54
N SER A 138 -25.78 1.89 6.26
CA SER A 138 -26.79 1.24 7.12
C SER A 138 -26.19 0.34 8.22
N TYR A 139 -24.93 -0.06 8.10
CA TYR A 139 -24.29 -1.01 9.02
C TYR A 139 -23.19 -0.36 9.85
N GLU A 140 -23.19 -0.62 11.16
CA GLU A 140 -22.23 -0.01 12.09
C GLU A 140 -20.76 -0.31 11.73
N ASN A 141 -20.45 -1.56 11.38
CA ASN A 141 -19.11 -1.94 10.96
C ASN A 141 -18.63 -1.21 9.68
N LEU A 142 -19.55 -0.81 8.80
CA LEU A 142 -19.22 0.01 7.61
C LEU A 142 -19.04 1.47 7.98
N LYS A 143 -19.81 1.98 8.94
CA LYS A 143 -19.62 3.33 9.49
C LYS A 143 -18.28 3.44 10.22
N GLU A 144 -17.94 2.45 11.04
CA GLU A 144 -16.63 2.38 11.70
C GLU A 144 -15.47 2.32 10.69
N LEU A 145 -15.62 1.55 9.62
CA LEU A 145 -14.65 1.55 8.51
C LEU A 145 -14.54 2.95 7.91
N TRP A 146 -15.67 3.57 7.56
CA TRP A 146 -15.70 4.89 6.95
C TRP A 146 -15.01 5.94 7.84
N GLU A 147 -15.31 5.96 9.12
CA GLU A 147 -14.67 6.88 10.08
C GLU A 147 -13.13 6.76 10.11
N LYS A 148 -12.62 5.55 9.92
CA LYS A 148 -11.16 5.30 9.88
C LYS A 148 -10.49 5.80 8.61
N ILE A 149 -11.22 5.72 7.45
CA ILE A 149 -10.62 5.98 6.14
C ILE A 149 -11.08 7.29 5.51
N LYS A 150 -12.06 7.99 6.05
CA LYS A 150 -12.67 9.18 5.44
C LYS A 150 -11.64 10.30 5.17
N GLU A 151 -10.74 10.60 6.08
CA GLU A 151 -9.75 11.66 5.88
C GLU A 151 -8.73 11.32 4.78
N PRO A 152 -8.10 10.12 4.74
CA PRO A 152 -7.32 9.70 3.58
C PRO A 152 -8.11 9.75 2.27
N ILE A 153 -9.36 9.27 2.24
CA ILE A 153 -10.22 9.32 1.05
C ILE A 153 -10.48 10.75 0.60
N LYS A 154 -10.78 11.66 1.53
CA LYS A 154 -10.97 13.09 1.23
C LYS A 154 -9.73 13.68 0.55
N SER A 155 -8.56 13.37 1.10
CA SER A 155 -7.30 13.83 0.53
C SER A 155 -7.06 13.27 -0.87
N ILE A 156 -7.36 11.98 -1.10
CA ILE A 156 -7.25 11.33 -2.41
C ILE A 156 -8.21 11.99 -3.43
N LEU A 157 -9.46 12.21 -3.06
CA LEU A 157 -10.45 12.87 -3.92
C LEU A 157 -10.03 14.30 -4.28
N ASN A 158 -9.45 15.05 -3.34
CA ASN A 158 -8.96 16.40 -3.56
C ASN A 158 -7.68 16.44 -4.39
N ASN A 159 -6.94 15.34 -4.45
CA ASN A 159 -5.69 15.20 -5.22
C ASN A 159 -5.90 14.36 -6.50
N ASN A 160 -7.09 14.42 -7.09
CA ASN A 160 -7.43 13.73 -8.35
C ASN A 160 -7.09 12.23 -8.38
N GLY A 161 -7.29 11.53 -7.27
CA GLY A 161 -7.01 10.09 -7.16
C GLY A 161 -5.53 9.75 -6.90
N ILE A 162 -4.67 10.76 -6.73
CA ILE A 162 -3.24 10.54 -6.51
C ILE A 162 -2.96 10.42 -5.01
N PHE A 163 -2.23 9.37 -4.62
CA PHE A 163 -1.77 9.18 -3.26
C PHE A 163 -0.60 10.09 -2.90
N THR A 164 -0.58 10.46 -1.62
CA THR A 164 0.61 11.02 -0.96
C THR A 164 1.17 10.00 0.03
N PRO A 165 2.45 10.11 0.44
CA PRO A 165 2.99 9.26 1.50
C PRO A 165 2.17 9.30 2.80
N ALA A 166 1.58 10.46 3.13
CA ALA A 166 0.72 10.62 4.31
C ALA A 166 -0.57 9.79 4.17
N ASN A 167 -1.29 9.89 3.05
CA ASN A 167 -2.52 9.11 2.83
C ASN A 167 -2.27 7.60 2.92
N LEU A 168 -1.18 7.12 2.32
CA LEU A 168 -0.83 5.70 2.38
C LEU A 168 -0.55 5.27 3.82
N THR A 169 0.19 6.07 4.58
CA THR A 169 0.47 5.82 5.99
C THR A 169 -0.80 5.74 6.82
N ASP A 170 -1.73 6.67 6.63
CA ASP A 170 -3.02 6.71 7.34
C ASP A 170 -3.92 5.51 6.98
N LEU A 171 -3.78 4.97 5.76
CA LEU A 171 -4.42 3.73 5.32
C LEU A 171 -3.68 2.45 5.77
N GLY A 172 -2.59 2.56 6.53
CA GLY A 172 -1.79 1.41 6.96
C GLY A 172 -0.97 0.77 5.83
N ILE A 173 -0.66 1.54 4.78
CA ILE A 173 0.09 1.08 3.60
C ILE A 173 1.47 1.72 3.60
N CYS A 174 2.49 0.89 3.41
CA CYS A 174 3.87 1.37 3.36
C CYS A 174 4.11 2.19 2.08
N PRO A 175 4.43 3.49 2.17
CA PRO A 175 4.68 4.33 1.00
C PRO A 175 5.84 3.83 0.13
N THR A 176 6.89 3.29 0.74
CA THR A 176 8.05 2.75 0.01
C THR A 176 7.69 1.48 -0.78
N CYS A 177 6.88 0.57 -0.20
CA CYS A 177 6.40 -0.60 -0.94
C CYS A 177 5.50 -0.17 -2.10
N TYR A 178 4.55 0.71 -1.82
CA TYR A 178 3.65 1.25 -2.83
C TYR A 178 4.43 1.91 -3.98
N ASP A 179 5.41 2.75 -3.67
CA ASP A 179 6.25 3.42 -4.66
C ASP A 179 6.99 2.42 -5.57
N LYS A 180 7.57 1.37 -4.98
CA LYS A 180 8.27 0.30 -5.72
C LYS A 180 7.33 -0.47 -6.66
N GLU A 181 6.13 -0.77 -6.20
CA GLU A 181 5.11 -1.51 -6.96
C GLU A 181 4.44 -0.68 -8.06
N ASN A 182 4.48 0.66 -7.94
CA ASN A 182 3.81 1.59 -8.83
C ASN A 182 4.79 2.53 -9.57
N ASN A 183 5.87 1.96 -10.09
CA ASN A 183 6.82 2.66 -10.97
C ASN A 183 7.40 3.96 -10.39
N ARG A 184 7.67 3.97 -9.11
CA ARG A 184 8.29 5.12 -8.40
C ARG A 184 7.47 6.42 -8.49
N CYS A 185 6.16 6.31 -8.46
CA CYS A 185 5.24 7.44 -8.63
C CYS A 185 5.26 8.47 -7.49
N LEU A 186 5.74 8.09 -6.28
CA LEU A 186 5.77 8.98 -5.10
C LEU A 186 7.08 9.76 -4.94
N TYR A 187 8.20 9.08 -5.17
CA TYR A 187 9.53 9.62 -4.88
C TYR A 187 10.34 9.92 -6.14
N GLY A 188 9.79 9.58 -7.29
CA GLY A 188 10.43 9.76 -8.58
C GLY A 188 11.38 8.61 -8.97
N ASP A 189 11.79 8.63 -10.22
CA ASP A 189 12.78 7.68 -10.75
C ASP A 189 14.13 7.90 -10.07
N ILE A 190 14.70 6.82 -9.54
CA ILE A 190 16.04 6.80 -8.89
C ILE A 190 17.08 6.08 -9.74
N SER A 191 16.79 5.80 -11.00
CA SER A 191 17.69 5.02 -11.88
C SER A 191 19.07 5.64 -12.02
N GLU A 192 19.16 6.96 -12.06
CA GLU A 192 20.41 7.68 -12.11
C GLU A 192 21.19 7.63 -10.78
N GLU A 193 20.49 7.65 -9.66
CA GLU A 193 21.05 7.60 -8.30
C GLU A 193 21.30 6.18 -7.78
N LEU A 194 20.77 5.15 -8.45
CA LEU A 194 20.95 3.76 -8.06
C LEU A 194 22.41 3.34 -8.18
N LEU A 195 23.02 2.98 -7.06
CA LEU A 195 24.43 2.60 -6.95
C LEU A 195 24.61 1.09 -7.03
N PHE A 196 23.69 0.34 -6.45
CA PHE A 196 23.73 -1.12 -6.37
C PHE A 196 22.32 -1.68 -6.13
N GLU A 197 22.06 -2.84 -6.71
CA GLU A 197 20.83 -3.59 -6.50
C GLU A 197 21.09 -5.09 -6.59
N ASN A 198 20.36 -5.86 -5.77
CA ASN A 198 20.28 -7.32 -5.84
C ASN A 198 18.85 -7.77 -5.44
N ASP A 199 18.63 -9.08 -5.26
CA ASP A 199 17.31 -9.62 -4.92
C ASP A 199 16.80 -9.24 -3.54
N ILE A 200 17.65 -8.73 -2.65
CA ILE A 200 17.31 -8.51 -1.23
C ILE A 200 17.33 -7.05 -0.79
N PHE A 201 18.14 -6.20 -1.41
CA PHE A 201 18.18 -4.76 -1.11
C PHE A 201 18.65 -3.93 -2.32
N GLU A 202 18.40 -2.64 -2.24
CA GLU A 202 18.88 -1.61 -3.17
C GLU A 202 19.67 -0.55 -2.40
N CYS A 203 20.61 0.11 -3.08
CA CYS A 203 21.44 1.18 -2.52
C CYS A 203 21.47 2.36 -3.52
N PHE A 204 21.09 3.55 -3.07
CA PHE A 204 20.99 4.74 -3.92
C PHE A 204 21.35 6.03 -3.17
N LEU A 205 21.73 7.06 -3.94
CA LEU A 205 21.91 8.41 -3.42
C LEU A 205 20.57 9.07 -3.16
N VAL A 206 20.49 9.84 -2.09
CA VAL A 206 19.27 10.58 -1.72
C VAL A 206 19.15 11.88 -2.53
N THR A 207 18.04 12.09 -3.21
CA THR A 207 17.75 13.30 -4.01
C THR A 207 17.37 14.52 -3.17
N ASN A 208 17.16 14.35 -1.87
CA ASN A 208 16.99 15.43 -0.88
C ASN A 208 17.94 15.17 0.30
N PRO A 209 19.27 15.31 0.11
CA PRO A 209 20.28 14.81 1.02
C PRO A 209 20.49 15.70 2.24
N ARG A 210 20.99 15.12 3.34
CA ARG A 210 21.52 15.85 4.49
C ARG A 210 22.98 16.28 4.28
N ALA A 211 23.69 15.56 3.42
CA ALA A 211 25.06 15.85 3.01
C ALA A 211 25.32 15.32 1.61
N ASN A 212 26.28 15.84 0.88
CA ASN A 212 26.72 15.25 -0.37
C ASN A 212 27.15 13.78 -0.13
N GLY A 213 26.69 12.87 -0.98
CA GLY A 213 26.93 11.44 -0.80
C GLY A 213 26.03 10.77 0.25
N HIS A 214 24.96 11.44 0.73
CA HIS A 214 23.96 10.79 1.56
C HIS A 214 23.34 9.63 0.80
N THR A 215 23.46 8.43 1.33
CA THR A 215 23.09 7.18 0.67
C THR A 215 22.11 6.41 1.54
N ILE A 216 21.16 5.74 0.93
CA ILE A 216 20.22 4.82 1.57
C ILE A 216 20.49 3.39 1.07
N ILE A 217 20.41 2.43 1.99
CA ILE A 217 20.34 1.00 1.72
C ILE A 217 18.96 0.56 2.21
N SER A 218 18.06 0.17 1.29
CA SER A 218 16.68 -0.19 1.58
C SER A 218 16.41 -1.64 1.21
N THR A 219 15.76 -2.40 2.08
CA THR A 219 15.36 -3.77 1.77
C THR A 219 14.29 -3.80 0.65
N LYS A 220 14.30 -4.84 -0.18
CA LYS A 220 13.23 -5.05 -1.18
C LYS A 220 11.96 -5.56 -0.51
N LYS A 221 12.09 -6.55 0.37
CA LYS A 221 10.98 -7.03 1.19
C LYS A 221 10.68 -6.01 2.30
N HIS A 222 9.39 -5.85 2.62
CA HIS A 222 8.97 -5.00 3.72
C HIS A 222 9.38 -5.59 5.07
N TYR A 223 10.06 -4.77 5.86
CA TYR A 223 10.29 -4.93 7.29
C TYR A 223 10.05 -3.57 7.92
N LYS A 224 9.39 -3.53 9.06
CA LYS A 224 9.09 -2.28 9.74
C LYS A 224 10.34 -1.61 10.29
N ASP A 225 11.19 -2.41 10.89
CA ASP A 225 12.45 -1.97 11.50
C ASP A 225 13.48 -3.10 11.49
N MET A 226 14.66 -2.84 12.07
CA MET A 226 15.74 -3.80 12.11
C MET A 226 15.41 -5.06 12.93
N MET A 227 14.49 -4.99 13.89
CA MET A 227 14.14 -6.12 14.76
C MET A 227 13.35 -7.21 14.00
N GLU A 228 12.68 -6.83 12.92
CA GLU A 228 11.96 -7.76 12.04
C GLU A 228 12.87 -8.38 10.95
N VAL A 229 14.07 -7.80 10.72
CA VAL A 229 14.98 -8.28 9.68
C VAL A 229 15.66 -9.58 10.11
N PRO A 230 15.62 -10.67 9.31
CA PRO A 230 16.35 -11.90 9.61
C PRO A 230 17.84 -11.66 9.81
N GLU A 231 18.48 -12.38 10.76
CA GLU A 231 19.87 -12.18 11.15
C GLU A 231 20.85 -12.30 10.00
N ASP A 232 20.64 -13.27 9.10
CA ASP A 232 21.49 -13.47 7.92
C ASP A 232 21.41 -12.29 6.94
N LEU A 233 20.20 -11.73 6.75
CA LEU A 233 19.98 -10.54 5.93
C LEU A 233 20.58 -9.30 6.60
N CYS A 234 20.38 -9.15 7.91
CA CYS A 234 20.97 -8.07 8.70
C CYS A 234 22.50 -8.07 8.54
N SER A 235 23.13 -9.24 8.69
CA SER A 235 24.59 -9.41 8.51
C SER A 235 25.04 -8.99 7.10
N LYS A 236 24.35 -9.41 6.05
CA LYS A 236 24.67 -9.05 4.66
C LYS A 236 24.58 -7.54 4.43
N ILE A 237 23.52 -6.90 4.93
CA ILE A 237 23.32 -5.45 4.80
C ILE A 237 24.43 -4.67 5.52
N PHE A 238 24.80 -5.06 6.75
CA PHE A 238 25.85 -4.37 7.49
C PHE A 238 27.25 -4.57 6.90
N ILE A 239 27.55 -5.75 6.35
CA ILE A 239 28.80 -5.99 5.59
C ILE A 239 28.84 -5.07 4.37
N PHE A 240 27.75 -4.97 3.62
CA PHE A 240 27.64 -4.06 2.49
C PHE A 240 27.74 -2.60 2.91
N ALA A 241 27.05 -2.19 3.98
CA ALA A 241 27.14 -0.84 4.53
C ALA A 241 28.58 -0.44 4.89
N LYS A 242 29.37 -1.34 5.50
CA LYS A 242 30.79 -1.14 5.78
C LYS A 242 31.59 -0.89 4.48
N LYS A 243 31.34 -1.68 3.41
CA LYS A 243 31.97 -1.46 2.09
C LYS A 243 31.61 -0.08 1.56
N MET A 244 30.32 0.26 1.59
CA MET A 244 29.83 1.56 1.12
C MET A 244 30.41 2.75 1.90
N MET A 245 30.48 2.69 3.23
CA MET A 245 31.09 3.76 4.04
C MET A 245 32.53 4.06 3.61
N ASN A 246 33.33 3.03 3.34
CA ASN A 246 34.70 3.21 2.85
C ASN A 246 34.74 3.84 1.43
N ILE A 247 33.85 3.43 0.55
CA ILE A 247 33.73 4.00 -0.80
C ILE A 247 33.31 5.47 -0.73
N LEU A 248 32.25 5.78 0.02
CA LEU A 248 31.75 7.15 0.19
C LEU A 248 32.81 8.07 0.79
N LYS A 249 33.53 7.60 1.81
CA LYS A 249 34.63 8.37 2.43
C LYS A 249 35.70 8.77 1.41
N LYS A 250 36.07 7.85 0.52
CA LYS A 250 37.09 8.10 -0.52
C LYS A 250 36.52 9.00 -1.64
N THR A 251 35.34 8.66 -2.19
CA THR A 251 34.77 9.35 -3.35
C THR A 251 34.39 10.79 -3.03
N TYR A 252 33.88 11.04 -1.82
CA TYR A 252 33.45 12.39 -1.40
C TYR A 252 34.48 13.12 -0.53
N ASN A 253 35.64 12.53 -0.26
CA ASN A 253 36.66 13.09 0.63
C ASN A 253 36.09 13.51 1.98
N SER A 254 35.21 12.69 2.56
CA SER A 254 34.61 12.96 3.87
C SER A 254 35.49 12.48 5.02
N GLU A 255 35.46 13.18 6.16
CA GLU A 255 36.24 12.81 7.35
C GLU A 255 35.72 11.50 7.99
N SER A 256 34.37 11.35 7.99
CA SER A 256 33.69 10.15 8.49
C SER A 256 32.37 9.94 7.77
N VAL A 257 31.78 8.77 7.93
CA VAL A 257 30.43 8.47 7.47
C VAL A 257 29.65 7.93 8.66
N TYR A 258 28.55 8.57 9.00
CA TYR A 258 27.63 8.08 10.01
C TYR A 258 26.71 7.03 9.43
N LEU A 259 26.40 6.00 10.21
CA LEU A 259 25.38 5.01 9.91
C LEU A 259 24.25 5.16 10.92
N CYS A 260 23.03 5.28 10.46
CA CYS A 260 21.84 5.31 11.30
C CYS A 260 20.65 4.65 10.61
N THR A 261 19.71 4.18 11.41
CA THR A 261 18.38 3.81 11.00
C THR A 261 17.38 4.57 11.87
N MET A 262 16.33 5.13 11.25
CA MET A 262 15.30 5.88 11.93
C MET A 262 13.96 5.33 11.45
N CYS A 263 13.38 4.44 12.25
CA CYS A 263 12.12 3.75 11.98
C CYS A 263 11.15 4.04 13.13
N ASP A 264 10.77 5.31 13.29
CA ASP A 264 9.95 5.83 14.39
C ASP A 264 8.55 6.32 13.96
N GLY A 265 8.25 6.24 12.69
CA GLY A 265 6.93 6.58 12.16
C GLY A 265 5.90 5.45 12.31
N PRO A 266 4.61 5.73 12.09
CA PRO A 266 3.54 4.74 12.18
C PRO A 266 3.65 3.65 11.10
N MET A 267 4.21 3.98 9.94
CA MET A 267 4.44 3.07 8.83
C MET A 267 5.85 3.25 8.27
N ASN A 268 6.74 2.35 8.66
CA ASN A 268 8.13 2.38 8.23
C ASN A 268 8.44 1.30 7.20
N HIS A 269 9.53 1.51 6.49
CA HIS A 269 10.21 0.51 5.68
C HIS A 269 11.67 0.52 6.06
N PHE A 270 12.19 -0.62 6.52
CA PHE A 270 13.56 -0.68 7.03
C PHE A 270 14.58 -0.24 6.00
N HIS A 271 15.38 0.71 6.40
CA HIS A 271 16.49 1.23 5.62
C HIS A 271 17.62 1.73 6.54
N ILE A 272 18.83 1.69 6.02
CA ILE A 272 20.01 2.27 6.64
C ILE A 272 20.36 3.55 5.88
N GLN A 273 20.67 4.61 6.61
CA GLN A 273 21.18 5.86 6.06
C GLN A 273 22.68 5.96 6.34
N LEU A 274 23.46 6.25 5.30
CA LEU A 274 24.87 6.54 5.36
C LEU A 274 25.08 8.03 5.07
N ILE A 275 25.50 8.79 6.08
CA ILE A 275 25.58 10.25 6.01
C ILE A 275 27.03 10.69 6.15
N PRO A 276 27.69 11.14 5.06
CA PRO A 276 29.05 11.70 5.15
C PRO A 276 29.11 12.95 6.03
N ARG A 277 30.15 13.04 6.83
CA ARG A 277 30.52 14.24 7.59
C ARG A 277 31.85 14.79 7.10
N TYR A 278 31.88 16.07 6.84
CA TYR A 278 33.04 16.76 6.33
C TYR A 278 33.84 17.46 7.45
N SER A 279 35.11 17.75 7.22
CA SER A 279 36.00 18.35 8.21
C SER A 279 35.53 19.69 8.78
N PHE A 280 34.82 20.48 7.97
CA PHE A 280 34.22 21.76 8.36
C PHE A 280 32.93 21.62 9.18
N GLU A 281 32.39 20.43 9.32
CA GLU A 281 31.16 20.16 10.06
C GLU A 281 31.46 19.73 11.51
N GLN A 282 30.61 20.16 12.45
CA GLN A 282 30.72 19.72 13.84
C GLN A 282 30.56 18.21 13.98
N ARG A 283 31.23 17.64 14.97
CA ARG A 283 31.08 16.21 15.33
C ARG A 283 29.80 16.00 16.14
N GLY A 284 29.26 14.78 16.09
CA GLY A 284 28.18 14.32 16.96
C GLY A 284 26.80 14.31 16.31
N SER A 285 25.78 14.15 17.15
CA SER A 285 24.41 13.84 16.76
C SER A 285 23.70 14.88 15.89
N LYS A 286 24.11 16.13 15.97
CA LYS A 286 23.55 17.21 15.12
C LYS A 286 23.66 16.92 13.62
N ASN A 287 24.58 16.04 13.20
CA ASN A 287 24.73 15.66 11.80
C ASN A 287 23.65 14.68 11.32
N PHE A 288 22.96 13.96 12.19
CA PHE A 288 21.84 13.09 11.81
C PHE A 288 20.59 13.86 11.49
N VAL A 289 20.39 15.01 12.12
CA VAL A 289 19.17 15.84 12.02
C VAL A 289 19.39 17.16 11.29
N LYS A 290 20.57 17.36 10.69
CA LYS A 290 20.83 18.58 9.92
C LYS A 290 19.84 18.76 8.78
N PRO A 291 19.54 20.02 8.38
CA PRO A 291 18.61 20.30 7.31
C PRO A 291 18.94 19.58 6.01
N ARG A 292 17.94 19.28 5.23
CA ARG A 292 18.10 18.82 3.87
C ARG A 292 18.73 19.90 3.00
N LYS A 293 19.48 19.48 1.99
CA LYS A 293 20.21 20.35 1.06
C LYS A 293 19.72 20.11 -0.35
N GLU A 294 19.97 21.05 -1.23
CA GLU A 294 19.81 20.84 -2.66
C GLU A 294 20.71 19.68 -3.12
N TYR A 295 20.16 18.84 -3.96
CA TYR A 295 20.88 17.72 -4.55
C TYR A 295 21.71 18.22 -5.72
N VAL A 296 22.99 17.91 -5.70
CA VAL A 296 23.90 18.17 -6.80
C VAL A 296 24.23 16.83 -7.46
N TYR A 297 23.61 16.56 -8.62
CA TYR A 297 23.89 15.39 -9.41
C TYR A 297 25.33 15.38 -9.89
N ASN A 298 26.04 14.26 -9.71
CA ASN A 298 27.42 14.12 -10.14
C ASN A 298 27.64 12.71 -10.74
N LYS A 299 27.50 12.62 -12.06
CA LYS A 299 27.63 11.37 -12.81
C LYS A 299 28.98 10.68 -12.61
N GLU A 300 30.09 11.43 -12.58
CA GLU A 300 31.42 10.87 -12.44
C GLU A 300 31.58 10.16 -11.09
N LYS A 301 31.08 10.75 -10.02
CA LYS A 301 31.10 10.13 -8.67
C LYS A 301 30.23 8.88 -8.60
N ILE A 302 29.07 8.92 -9.23
CA ILE A 302 28.15 7.77 -9.31
C ILE A 302 28.84 6.60 -10.02
N GLU A 303 29.43 6.85 -11.17
CA GLU A 303 30.15 5.84 -11.95
C GLU A 303 31.38 5.31 -11.19
N GLN A 304 32.10 6.19 -10.52
CA GLN A 304 33.21 5.78 -9.65
C GLN A 304 32.76 4.84 -8.54
N ILE A 305 31.65 5.14 -7.87
CA ILE A 305 31.09 4.29 -6.81
C ILE A 305 30.67 2.93 -7.40
N ARG A 306 29.92 2.94 -8.51
CA ARG A 306 29.48 1.71 -9.20
C ARG A 306 30.67 0.82 -9.57
N LYS A 307 31.76 1.41 -10.09
CA LYS A 307 33.00 0.70 -10.40
C LYS A 307 33.70 0.10 -9.19
N LEU A 308 33.63 0.74 -8.02
CA LEU A 308 34.23 0.25 -6.78
C LEU A 308 33.37 -0.80 -6.07
N LEU A 309 32.11 -0.92 -6.45
CA LEU A 309 31.18 -1.94 -5.94
C LEU A 309 31.32 -3.27 -6.67
N ASN A 310 31.58 -3.22 -7.96
CA ASN A 310 31.87 -4.37 -8.81
C ASN A 310 33.31 -4.85 -8.58
#